data_e275568e6ef7320d0b5a300ea799be7e
#
_entry.id   e275568e6ef7320d0b5a300ea799be7e
#
_cell.length_a   1.000
_cell.length_b   1.000
_cell.length_c   1.000
_cell.angle_alpha   90.00
_cell.angle_beta   90.00
_cell.angle_gamma   90.00
#
_symmetry.space_group_name_H-M   'P 1'
#
loop_
_entity.id
_entity.type
_entity.pdbx_description
1 polymer ?
#
loop_
_entity_poly.entity_id
_entity_poly.type
_entity_poly.pdbx_seq_one_letter_code
_entity_poly.pdbx_strand_id
1 'polypeptide(L)'
;SVSGNFGRIMGWADEFRTLKVRTNADNPRDTKQAVELGAEGIGLCRTEHMFFDEERIFNLRKMIISETVEDREKYLNLLIPYQKGDFKEMYRELKGRPMTVRYIDPPLHEFIPKTEAEMKQLAKAMKITVEHVKKVCDELHEFNPMMGHRGCRLAVTYPEIARMQTRALMEAAIEVSEEEGLNIVPEIMIPLVGEKKELKFVKDVVVETAEKVIWLLFSSTRE
;
A
#
# COMPACT_ATOMS: atom_id res chain seq x y z
N SER A 1 25.13 14.16 -6.91
CA SER A 1 25.37 13.18 -7.98
C SER A 1 26.50 12.23 -7.59
N VAL A 2 26.34 10.97 -7.92
CA VAL A 2 27.36 9.93 -7.70
C VAL A 2 28.41 10.02 -8.83
N SER A 3 29.16 11.12 -8.88
CA SER A 3 30.11 11.41 -9.95
C SER A 3 31.45 11.86 -9.39
N GLY A 4 32.49 11.96 -10.24
CA GLY A 4 33.83 12.38 -9.86
C GLY A 4 34.49 11.47 -8.84
N ASN A 5 35.22 12.02 -7.90
CA ASN A 5 35.94 11.26 -6.88
C ASN A 5 35.05 10.46 -5.95
N PHE A 6 33.84 11.00 -5.62
CA PHE A 6 32.84 10.26 -4.85
C PHE A 6 32.39 9.01 -5.58
N GLY A 7 32.10 9.12 -6.88
CA GLY A 7 31.74 7.95 -7.71
C GLY A 7 32.84 6.89 -7.78
N ARG A 8 34.10 7.32 -7.82
CA ARG A 8 35.25 6.38 -7.78
C ARG A 8 35.33 5.61 -6.46
N ILE A 9 35.14 6.31 -5.33
CA ILE A 9 35.11 5.68 -4.00
C ILE A 9 33.95 4.68 -3.91
N MET A 10 32.76 5.05 -4.41
CA MET A 10 31.59 4.16 -4.44
C MET A 10 31.86 2.94 -5.32
N GLY A 11 32.54 3.11 -6.48
CA GLY A 11 32.95 1.98 -7.32
C GLY A 11 33.89 1.01 -6.59
N TRP A 12 34.86 1.52 -5.86
CA TRP A 12 35.72 0.66 -5.03
C TRP A 12 34.92 -0.06 -3.93
N ALA A 13 33.98 0.63 -3.26
CA ALA A 13 33.12 -0.01 -2.27
C ALA A 13 32.31 -1.16 -2.88
N ASP A 14 31.82 -1.01 -4.12
CA ASP A 14 31.07 -2.03 -4.83
C ASP A 14 31.92 -3.29 -5.14
N GLU A 15 33.23 -3.16 -5.31
CA GLU A 15 34.13 -4.30 -5.53
C GLU A 15 34.31 -5.18 -4.27
N PHE A 16 34.13 -4.60 -3.08
CA PHE A 16 34.36 -5.30 -1.81
C PHE A 16 33.07 -5.71 -1.08
N ARG A 17 31.97 -4.98 -1.28
CA ARG A 17 30.71 -5.29 -0.61
C ARG A 17 30.08 -6.57 -1.12
N THR A 18 29.45 -7.33 -0.21
CA THR A 18 28.65 -8.50 -0.52
C THR A 18 27.15 -8.24 -0.40
N LEU A 19 26.77 -7.26 0.42
CA LEU A 19 25.38 -6.89 0.63
C LEU A 19 24.92 -5.84 -0.38
N LYS A 20 23.65 -5.93 -0.75
CA LYS A 20 22.97 -4.94 -1.59
C LYS A 20 22.36 -3.84 -0.75
N VAL A 21 22.25 -2.64 -1.31
CA VAL A 21 21.66 -1.48 -0.64
C VAL A 21 20.30 -1.20 -1.21
N ARG A 22 19.28 -1.21 -0.34
CA ARG A 22 17.93 -0.78 -0.65
C ARG A 22 17.62 0.53 0.09
N THR A 23 16.79 1.38 -0.50
CA THR A 23 16.33 2.63 0.11
C THR A 23 14.84 2.63 0.35
N ASN A 24 14.32 3.68 0.99
CA ASN A 24 12.89 3.90 1.13
C ASN A 24 12.39 4.79 -0.01
N ALA A 25 11.27 4.42 -0.62
CA ALA A 25 10.53 5.26 -1.55
C ALA A 25 9.05 4.85 -1.55
N ASP A 26 8.16 5.85 -1.58
CA ASP A 26 6.73 5.66 -1.42
C ASP A 26 5.93 6.07 -2.68
N ASN A 27 6.63 6.53 -3.72
CA ASN A 27 6.04 6.98 -4.98
C ASN A 27 6.99 6.76 -6.17
N PRO A 28 6.49 6.83 -7.42
CA PRO A 28 7.28 6.60 -8.62
C PRO A 28 8.47 7.55 -8.78
N ARG A 29 8.27 8.85 -8.48
CA ARG A 29 9.32 9.87 -8.64
C ARG A 29 10.53 9.57 -7.73
N ASP A 30 10.26 9.28 -6.48
CA ASP A 30 11.31 9.00 -5.50
C ASP A 30 11.99 7.66 -5.79
N THR A 31 11.23 6.68 -6.32
CA THR A 31 11.77 5.40 -6.80
C THR A 31 12.76 5.60 -7.95
N LYS A 32 12.39 6.42 -8.95
CA LYS A 32 13.29 6.77 -10.05
C LYS A 32 14.57 7.42 -9.55
N GLN A 33 14.46 8.41 -8.68
CA GLN A 33 15.62 9.09 -8.10
C GLN A 33 16.51 8.12 -7.30
N ALA A 34 15.90 7.19 -6.54
CA ALA A 34 16.61 6.17 -5.80
C ALA A 34 17.46 5.28 -6.74
N VAL A 35 16.89 4.82 -7.84
CA VAL A 35 17.58 4.01 -8.86
C VAL A 35 18.73 4.80 -9.52
N GLU A 36 18.47 6.06 -9.87
CA GLU A 36 19.50 6.95 -10.44
C GLU A 36 20.67 7.21 -9.49
N LEU A 37 20.43 7.17 -8.18
CA LEU A 37 21.45 7.28 -7.14
C LEU A 37 22.15 5.95 -6.80
N GLY A 38 21.78 4.85 -7.46
CA GLY A 38 22.41 3.56 -7.33
C GLY A 38 21.76 2.61 -6.34
N ALA A 39 20.52 2.86 -5.91
CA ALA A 39 19.79 1.91 -5.08
C ALA A 39 19.48 0.61 -5.86
N GLU A 40 19.66 -0.52 -5.18
CA GLU A 40 19.45 -1.85 -5.77
C GLU A 40 18.08 -2.44 -5.46
N GLY A 41 17.18 -1.63 -4.92
CA GLY A 41 15.80 -1.93 -4.63
C GLY A 41 15.19 -0.98 -3.62
N ILE A 42 13.91 -1.18 -3.35
CA ILE A 42 13.18 -0.47 -2.30
C ILE A 42 13.02 -1.41 -1.11
N GLY A 43 13.61 -1.01 0.03
CA GLY A 43 13.53 -1.76 1.29
C GLY A 43 12.27 -1.49 2.07
N LEU A 44 11.63 -0.34 1.83
CA LEU A 44 10.35 0.02 2.44
C LEU A 44 9.58 0.97 1.52
N CYS A 45 8.40 0.53 1.09
CA CYS A 45 7.37 1.35 0.49
C CYS A 45 6.18 1.41 1.46
N ARG A 46 5.88 2.61 1.96
CA ARG A 46 4.79 2.88 2.92
C ARG A 46 3.52 3.24 2.18
N THR A 47 2.61 2.30 2.06
CA THR A 47 1.42 2.46 1.23
C THR A 47 0.42 3.50 1.74
N GLU A 48 0.45 3.84 3.02
CA GLU A 48 -0.37 4.93 3.58
C GLU A 48 -0.15 6.27 2.87
N HIS A 49 1.07 6.55 2.39
CA HIS A 49 1.37 7.80 1.69
C HIS A 49 0.69 7.91 0.31
N MET A 50 0.27 6.78 -0.26
CA MET A 50 -0.45 6.76 -1.52
C MET A 50 -1.90 7.24 -1.41
N PHE A 51 -2.44 7.38 -0.19
CA PHE A 51 -3.85 7.73 0.04
C PHE A 51 -4.12 9.19 0.40
N PHE A 52 -3.09 10.03 0.53
CA PHE A 52 -3.27 11.43 0.94
C PHE A 52 -3.68 12.39 -0.18
N ASP A 53 -3.74 11.93 -1.41
CA ASP A 53 -4.34 12.67 -2.53
C ASP A 53 -5.84 12.90 -2.28
N GLU A 54 -6.38 14.06 -2.69
CA GLU A 54 -7.73 14.52 -2.34
C GLU A 54 -8.83 13.51 -2.73
N GLU A 55 -8.76 12.94 -3.91
CA GLU A 55 -9.76 11.98 -4.38
C GLU A 55 -9.62 10.63 -3.65
N ARG A 56 -8.39 10.20 -3.44
CA ARG A 56 -8.07 8.92 -2.79
C ARG A 56 -8.46 8.95 -1.32
N ILE A 57 -8.08 10.01 -0.58
CA ILE A 57 -8.42 10.15 0.84
C ILE A 57 -9.92 10.21 1.05
N PHE A 58 -10.67 10.81 0.11
CA PHE A 58 -12.12 10.90 0.20
C PHE A 58 -12.80 9.53 0.11
N ASN A 59 -12.33 8.66 -0.80
CA ASN A 59 -12.84 7.29 -0.90
C ASN A 59 -12.42 6.44 0.29
N LEU A 60 -11.20 6.61 0.81
CA LEU A 60 -10.75 5.94 2.03
C LEU A 60 -11.62 6.36 3.24
N ARG A 61 -11.94 7.64 3.38
CA ARG A 61 -12.84 8.14 4.42
C ARG A 61 -14.25 7.54 4.33
N LYS A 62 -14.79 7.38 3.12
CA LYS A 62 -16.07 6.68 2.94
C LYS A 62 -16.00 5.24 3.41
N MET A 63 -14.91 4.55 3.11
CA MET A 63 -14.68 3.19 3.60
C MET A 63 -14.65 3.16 5.13
N ILE A 64 -13.93 4.09 5.77
CA ILE A 64 -13.80 4.15 7.23
C ILE A 64 -15.16 4.37 7.92
N ILE A 65 -16.03 5.21 7.33
CA ILE A 65 -17.36 5.51 7.89
C ILE A 65 -18.39 4.40 7.58
N SER A 66 -18.07 3.47 6.69
CA SER A 66 -18.99 2.40 6.30
C SER A 66 -19.15 1.35 7.41
N GLU A 67 -20.40 0.97 7.69
CA GLU A 67 -20.73 -0.01 8.74
C GLU A 67 -20.64 -1.46 8.25
N THR A 68 -20.95 -1.70 6.97
CA THR A 68 -20.98 -3.06 6.40
C THR A 68 -19.70 -3.39 5.63
N VAL A 69 -19.37 -4.68 5.52
CA VAL A 69 -18.24 -5.16 4.71
C VAL A 69 -18.45 -4.80 3.24
N GLU A 70 -19.69 -4.98 2.74
CA GLU A 70 -20.06 -4.70 1.36
C GLU A 70 -19.82 -3.23 0.99
N ASP A 71 -20.20 -2.30 1.86
CA ASP A 71 -19.95 -0.88 1.63
C ASP A 71 -18.47 -0.53 1.71
N ARG A 72 -17.73 -1.14 2.64
CA ARG A 72 -16.28 -0.95 2.70
C ARG A 72 -15.58 -1.48 1.43
N GLU A 73 -15.93 -2.67 0.98
CA GLU A 73 -15.39 -3.24 -0.26
C GLU A 73 -15.70 -2.38 -1.49
N LYS A 74 -16.92 -1.82 -1.57
CA LYS A 74 -17.30 -0.88 -2.62
C LYS A 74 -16.32 0.30 -2.74
N TYR A 75 -16.00 0.95 -1.61
CA TYR A 75 -15.09 2.09 -1.62
C TYR A 75 -13.62 1.68 -1.78
N LEU A 76 -13.22 0.54 -1.23
CA LEU A 76 -11.89 -0.02 -1.45
C LEU A 76 -11.65 -0.37 -2.93
N ASN A 77 -12.66 -0.91 -3.61
CA ASN A 77 -12.54 -1.19 -5.04
C ASN A 77 -12.29 0.06 -5.90
N LEU A 78 -12.76 1.24 -5.46
CA LEU A 78 -12.44 2.51 -6.13
C LEU A 78 -10.98 2.94 -5.93
N LEU A 79 -10.29 2.44 -4.91
CA LEU A 79 -8.89 2.73 -4.63
C LEU A 79 -7.91 1.82 -5.39
N ILE A 80 -8.36 0.64 -5.82
CA ILE A 80 -7.52 -0.33 -6.54
C ILE A 80 -6.83 0.27 -7.76
N PRO A 81 -7.52 0.98 -8.69
CA PRO A 81 -6.87 1.51 -9.89
C PRO A 81 -5.74 2.49 -9.57
N TYR A 82 -5.92 3.34 -8.55
CA TYR A 82 -4.91 4.30 -8.13
C TYR A 82 -3.67 3.61 -7.57
N GLN A 83 -3.86 2.71 -6.61
CA GLN A 83 -2.75 2.01 -5.97
C GLN A 83 -2.04 1.07 -6.95
N LYS A 84 -2.80 0.38 -7.80
CA LYS A 84 -2.24 -0.42 -8.89
C LYS A 84 -1.38 0.42 -9.84
N GLY A 85 -1.88 1.61 -10.23
CA GLY A 85 -1.13 2.55 -11.07
C GLY A 85 0.20 2.95 -10.45
N ASP A 86 0.19 3.33 -9.17
CA ASP A 86 1.42 3.70 -8.45
C ASP A 86 2.42 2.53 -8.41
N PHE A 87 1.97 1.31 -8.11
CA PHE A 87 2.84 0.13 -8.11
C PHE A 87 3.38 -0.20 -9.50
N LYS A 88 2.57 -0.08 -10.55
CA LYS A 88 3.04 -0.30 -11.94
C LYS A 88 4.18 0.64 -12.29
N GLU A 89 4.02 1.93 -12.02
CA GLU A 89 5.06 2.91 -12.31
C GLU A 89 6.32 2.68 -11.47
N MET A 90 6.18 2.34 -10.19
CA MET A 90 7.33 1.99 -9.35
C MET A 90 8.06 0.75 -9.86
N TYR A 91 7.36 -0.30 -10.27
CA TYR A 91 7.97 -1.50 -10.84
C TYR A 91 8.69 -1.23 -12.16
N ARG A 92 8.14 -0.35 -13.02
CA ARG A 92 8.81 0.07 -14.25
C ARG A 92 10.13 0.79 -13.98
N GLU A 93 10.13 1.72 -13.03
CA GLU A 93 11.36 2.42 -12.63
C GLU A 93 12.39 1.47 -11.99
N LEU A 94 11.94 0.45 -11.27
CA LEU A 94 12.81 -0.55 -10.64
C LEU A 94 13.45 -1.53 -11.62
N LYS A 95 12.86 -1.78 -12.77
CA LYS A 95 13.40 -2.67 -13.82
C LYS A 95 13.82 -4.03 -13.26
N GLY A 96 12.92 -4.69 -12.55
CA GLY A 96 13.14 -6.00 -11.94
C GLY A 96 13.87 -6.00 -10.59
N ARG A 97 14.28 -4.82 -10.08
CA ARG A 97 14.82 -4.73 -8.71
C ARG A 97 13.70 -4.97 -7.68
N PRO A 98 14.02 -5.57 -6.52
CA PRO A 98 13.03 -5.88 -5.51
C PRO A 98 12.45 -4.64 -4.83
N MET A 99 11.18 -4.75 -4.41
CA MET A 99 10.48 -3.75 -3.61
C MET A 99 9.70 -4.42 -2.50
N THR A 100 9.99 -4.06 -1.25
CA THR A 100 9.21 -4.47 -0.08
C THR A 100 8.08 -3.47 0.16
N VAL A 101 6.85 -3.92 -0.03
CA VAL A 101 5.63 -3.11 0.13
C VAL A 101 5.04 -3.38 1.51
N ARG A 102 5.02 -2.37 2.35
CA ARG A 102 4.37 -2.42 3.66
C ARG A 102 2.90 -2.06 3.53
N TYR A 103 2.02 -2.94 3.97
CA TYR A 103 0.59 -2.64 4.05
C TYR A 103 0.31 -1.54 5.06
N ILE A 104 -0.88 -0.92 4.98
CA ILE A 104 -1.27 0.21 5.83
C ILE A 104 -0.90 -0.06 7.29
N ASP A 105 -0.09 0.83 7.84
CA ASP A 105 0.40 0.73 9.21
C ASP A 105 -0.35 1.67 10.17
N PRO A 106 -0.59 2.97 9.87
CA PRO A 106 -1.24 3.87 10.82
C PRO A 106 -2.67 3.44 11.15
N PRO A 107 -3.20 3.80 12.33
CA PRO A 107 -4.60 3.60 12.64
C PRO A 107 -5.50 4.43 11.72
N LEU A 108 -6.75 4.01 11.54
CA LEU A 108 -7.73 4.71 10.71
C LEU A 108 -7.97 6.16 11.16
N HIS A 109 -7.73 6.45 12.42
CA HIS A 109 -7.70 7.77 13.02
C HIS A 109 -6.87 8.80 12.22
N GLU A 110 -5.77 8.40 11.59
CA GLU A 110 -4.93 9.32 10.81
C GLU A 110 -5.59 9.84 9.54
N PHE A 111 -6.57 9.11 9.01
CA PHE A 111 -7.22 9.39 7.74
C PHE A 111 -8.59 10.06 7.86
N ILE A 112 -9.20 10.09 9.05
CA ILE A 112 -10.53 10.66 9.26
C ILE A 112 -10.57 12.17 8.95
N PRO A 113 -11.75 12.73 8.62
CA PRO A 113 -11.91 14.17 8.40
C PRO A 113 -11.59 14.94 9.69
N LYS A 114 -10.84 16.04 9.56
CA LYS A 114 -10.38 16.85 10.69
C LYS A 114 -11.19 18.11 10.86
N THR A 115 -11.92 18.53 9.83
CA THR A 115 -12.71 19.76 9.84
C THR A 115 -14.20 19.46 9.69
N GLU A 116 -15.05 20.36 10.24
CA GLU A 116 -16.50 20.25 10.09
C GLU A 116 -16.93 20.31 8.61
N ALA A 117 -16.22 21.07 7.80
CA ALA A 117 -16.49 21.15 6.36
C ALA A 117 -16.27 19.81 5.66
N GLU A 118 -15.17 19.12 5.95
CA GLU A 118 -14.91 17.76 5.42
C GLU A 118 -15.95 16.76 5.90
N MET A 119 -16.37 16.83 7.17
CA MET A 119 -17.43 15.96 7.71
C MET A 119 -18.77 16.19 7.00
N LYS A 120 -19.15 17.45 6.75
CA LYS A 120 -20.36 17.80 5.99
C LYS A 120 -20.31 17.30 4.54
N GLN A 121 -19.16 17.45 3.89
CA GLN A 121 -18.95 16.96 2.53
C GLN A 121 -19.10 15.43 2.46
N LEU A 122 -18.51 14.73 3.40
CA LEU A 122 -18.55 13.27 3.49
C LEU A 122 -19.97 12.77 3.78
N ALA A 123 -20.65 13.37 4.76
CA ALA A 123 -22.03 13.06 5.12
C ALA A 123 -22.97 13.23 3.92
N LYS A 124 -22.84 14.35 3.19
CA LYS A 124 -23.63 14.60 1.98
C LYS A 124 -23.41 13.54 0.90
N ALA A 125 -22.15 13.15 0.67
CA ALA A 125 -21.80 12.17 -0.36
C ALA A 125 -22.27 10.76 -0.02
N MET A 126 -22.30 10.40 1.26
CA MET A 126 -22.76 9.10 1.75
C MET A 126 -24.26 9.07 2.07
N LYS A 127 -24.95 10.21 2.00
CA LYS A 127 -26.37 10.39 2.37
C LYS A 127 -26.67 9.97 3.82
N ILE A 128 -25.78 10.34 4.72
CA ILE A 128 -25.88 10.13 6.17
C ILE A 128 -25.84 11.46 6.91
N THR A 129 -26.06 11.46 8.23
CA THR A 129 -26.01 12.68 9.03
C THR A 129 -24.55 13.05 9.41
N VAL A 130 -24.32 14.35 9.63
CA VAL A 130 -23.01 14.83 10.10
C VAL A 130 -22.69 14.31 11.49
N GLU A 131 -23.73 14.18 12.34
CA GLU A 131 -23.63 13.61 13.68
C GLU A 131 -23.14 12.17 13.66
N HIS A 132 -23.57 11.37 12.67
CA HIS A 132 -23.09 10.01 12.50
C HIS A 132 -21.60 9.99 12.13
N VAL A 133 -21.18 10.83 11.17
CA VAL A 133 -19.75 10.95 10.81
C VAL A 133 -18.92 11.34 12.02
N LYS A 134 -19.37 12.35 12.78
CA LYS A 134 -18.68 12.81 13.98
C LYS A 134 -18.57 11.70 15.02
N LYS A 135 -19.65 10.97 15.28
CA LYS A 135 -19.66 9.86 16.23
C LYS A 135 -18.60 8.81 15.86
N VAL A 136 -18.54 8.39 14.60
CA VAL A 136 -17.53 7.40 14.13
C VAL A 136 -16.12 7.95 14.26
N CYS A 137 -15.90 9.23 13.94
CA CYS A 137 -14.59 9.87 14.13
C CYS A 137 -14.17 9.91 15.60
N ASP A 138 -15.10 10.21 16.51
CA ASP A 138 -14.85 10.26 17.95
C ASP A 138 -14.54 8.83 18.50
N GLU A 139 -15.24 7.81 18.03
CA GLU A 139 -15.00 6.40 18.40
C GLU A 139 -13.65 5.88 17.90
N LEU A 140 -13.18 6.35 16.74
CA LEU A 140 -11.88 5.99 16.18
C LEU A 140 -10.72 6.80 16.77
N HIS A 141 -11.01 7.80 17.59
CA HIS A 141 -9.96 8.66 18.16
C HIS A 141 -9.02 7.85 19.06
N GLU A 142 -7.74 7.84 18.69
CA GLU A 142 -6.69 7.16 19.44
C GLU A 142 -6.01 8.13 20.40
N PHE A 143 -6.02 7.80 21.70
CA PHE A 143 -5.27 8.57 22.69
C PHE A 143 -3.75 8.47 22.45
N ASN A 144 -3.29 7.28 22.06
CA ASN A 144 -1.91 7.05 21.67
C ASN A 144 -1.87 6.26 20.34
N PRO A 145 -1.74 6.94 19.18
CA PRO A 145 -1.73 6.29 17.88
C PRO A 145 -0.61 5.23 17.72
N MET A 146 0.49 5.36 18.46
CA MET A 146 1.59 4.39 18.43
C MET A 146 1.18 3.02 19.00
N MET A 147 0.26 3.01 19.95
CA MET A 147 -0.23 1.80 20.64
C MET A 147 -1.64 1.40 20.20
N GLY A 148 -2.23 2.14 19.28
CA GLY A 148 -3.61 2.01 18.85
C GLY A 148 -3.89 0.79 17.96
N HIS A 149 -5.11 0.77 17.41
CA HIS A 149 -5.59 -0.24 16.47
C HIS A 149 -5.01 0.01 15.08
N ARG A 150 -3.86 -0.58 14.80
CA ARG A 150 -3.05 -0.34 13.60
C ARG A 150 -2.32 -1.59 13.11
N GLY A 151 -1.76 -1.50 11.90
CA GLY A 151 -0.89 -2.52 11.33
C GLY A 151 -1.55 -3.89 11.20
N CYS A 152 -0.91 -4.93 11.67
CA CYS A 152 -1.42 -6.30 11.62
C CYS A 152 -2.80 -6.44 12.26
N ARG A 153 -3.03 -5.80 13.41
CA ARG A 153 -4.33 -5.82 14.11
C ARG A 153 -5.44 -5.18 13.28
N LEU A 154 -5.13 -4.10 12.57
CA LEU A 154 -6.06 -3.47 11.63
C LEU A 154 -6.44 -4.45 10.51
N ALA A 155 -5.45 -5.13 9.93
CA ALA A 155 -5.67 -6.12 8.87
C ALA A 155 -6.43 -7.37 9.34
N VAL A 156 -6.35 -7.72 10.63
CA VAL A 156 -7.16 -8.81 11.22
C VAL A 156 -8.62 -8.37 11.35
N THR A 157 -8.88 -7.13 11.78
CA THR A 157 -10.25 -6.61 11.97
C THR A 157 -10.93 -6.29 10.64
N TYR A 158 -10.18 -5.74 9.69
CA TYR A 158 -10.65 -5.33 8.36
C TYR A 158 -9.84 -6.02 7.25
N PRO A 159 -9.99 -7.35 7.08
CA PRO A 159 -9.20 -8.11 6.10
C PRO A 159 -9.44 -7.67 4.66
N GLU A 160 -10.55 -7.01 4.37
CA GLU A 160 -10.86 -6.41 3.07
C GLU A 160 -9.83 -5.35 2.66
N ILE A 161 -9.19 -4.65 3.59
CA ILE A 161 -8.11 -3.71 3.30
C ILE A 161 -6.88 -4.47 2.76
N ALA A 162 -6.50 -5.56 3.43
CA ALA A 162 -5.39 -6.40 2.97
C ALA A 162 -5.70 -7.05 1.61
N ARG A 163 -6.95 -7.48 1.38
CA ARG A 163 -7.40 -7.99 0.08
C ARG A 163 -7.25 -6.95 -1.02
N MET A 164 -7.68 -5.72 -0.77
CA MET A 164 -7.57 -4.63 -1.74
C MET A 164 -6.12 -4.35 -2.11
N GLN A 165 -5.23 -4.21 -1.11
CA GLN A 165 -3.81 -3.94 -1.34
C GLN A 165 -3.12 -5.09 -2.06
N THR A 166 -3.42 -6.34 -1.68
CA THR A 166 -2.89 -7.54 -2.36
C THR A 166 -3.32 -7.57 -3.81
N ARG A 167 -4.60 -7.31 -4.09
CA ARG A 167 -5.10 -7.29 -5.46
C ARG A 167 -4.40 -6.24 -6.31
N ALA A 168 -4.31 -5.00 -5.83
CA ALA A 168 -3.64 -3.91 -6.54
C ALA A 168 -2.17 -4.23 -6.83
N LEU A 169 -1.46 -4.79 -5.86
CA LEU A 169 -0.05 -5.14 -5.97
C LEU A 169 0.19 -6.30 -6.94
N MET A 170 -0.60 -7.37 -6.84
CA MET A 170 -0.47 -8.55 -7.70
C MET A 170 -0.82 -8.24 -9.15
N GLU A 171 -1.93 -7.52 -9.39
CA GLU A 171 -2.29 -7.08 -10.74
C GLU A 171 -1.18 -6.20 -11.34
N ALA A 172 -0.62 -5.26 -10.58
CA ALA A 172 0.49 -4.42 -11.05
C ALA A 172 1.74 -5.24 -11.41
N ALA A 173 2.13 -6.18 -10.55
CA ALA A 173 3.31 -7.00 -10.76
C ALA A 173 3.17 -7.90 -12.00
N ILE A 174 2.01 -8.53 -12.19
CA ILE A 174 1.75 -9.40 -13.35
C ILE A 174 1.73 -8.57 -14.63
N GLU A 175 0.96 -7.48 -14.67
CA GLU A 175 0.84 -6.64 -15.86
C GLU A 175 2.21 -6.07 -16.31
N VAL A 176 3.03 -5.55 -15.39
CA VAL A 176 4.36 -5.03 -15.73
C VAL A 176 5.31 -6.16 -16.13
N SER A 177 5.20 -7.33 -15.49
CA SER A 177 6.00 -8.50 -15.89
C SER A 177 5.72 -8.91 -17.35
N GLU A 178 4.45 -8.91 -17.77
CA GLU A 178 4.04 -9.23 -19.13
C GLU A 178 4.40 -8.12 -20.12
N GLU A 179 4.13 -6.85 -19.77
CA GLU A 179 4.38 -5.70 -20.63
C GLU A 179 5.88 -5.48 -20.93
N GLU A 180 6.75 -5.72 -19.96
CA GLU A 180 8.19 -5.40 -20.05
C GLU A 180 9.11 -6.64 -20.07
N GLY A 181 8.55 -7.83 -20.00
CA GLY A 181 9.34 -9.08 -19.97
C GLY A 181 10.17 -9.23 -18.70
N LEU A 182 9.71 -8.68 -17.59
CA LEU A 182 10.37 -8.73 -16.30
C LEU A 182 9.87 -9.87 -15.43
N ASN A 183 10.72 -10.36 -14.53
CA ASN A 183 10.30 -11.28 -13.47
C ASN A 183 10.14 -10.52 -12.15
N ILE A 184 8.96 -10.00 -11.90
CA ILE A 184 8.66 -9.24 -10.68
C ILE A 184 8.11 -10.19 -9.62
N VAL A 185 8.79 -10.24 -8.48
CA VAL A 185 8.36 -11.01 -7.31
C VAL A 185 7.97 -10.01 -6.21
N PRO A 186 6.66 -9.82 -5.92
CA PRO A 186 6.23 -8.90 -4.88
C PRO A 186 6.69 -9.34 -3.49
N GLU A 187 7.29 -8.42 -2.73
CA GLU A 187 7.63 -8.62 -1.33
C GLU A 187 6.63 -7.84 -0.47
N ILE A 188 5.91 -8.52 0.42
CA ILE A 188 4.85 -7.93 1.25
C ILE A 188 5.28 -7.95 2.71
N MET A 189 5.24 -6.77 3.33
CA MET A 189 5.48 -6.60 4.76
C MET A 189 4.17 -6.32 5.50
N ILE A 190 3.86 -7.15 6.48
CA ILE A 190 2.77 -6.93 7.43
C ILE A 190 3.35 -6.25 8.67
N PRO A 191 2.97 -5.00 8.95
CA PRO A 191 3.56 -4.23 10.05
C PRO A 191 3.01 -4.64 11.41
N LEU A 192 3.80 -4.42 12.45
CA LEU A 192 3.42 -4.56 13.87
C LEU A 192 2.87 -5.95 14.26
N VAL A 193 3.45 -6.99 13.72
CA VAL A 193 3.13 -8.37 14.12
C VAL A 193 3.60 -8.62 15.56
N GLY A 194 2.67 -8.97 16.45
CA GLY A 194 2.95 -9.34 17.84
C GLY A 194 2.92 -10.84 18.08
N GLU A 195 2.06 -11.57 17.35
CA GLU A 195 1.89 -12.99 17.49
C GLU A 195 1.91 -13.76 16.17
N LYS A 196 2.35 -15.02 16.20
CA LYS A 196 2.34 -15.92 15.04
C LYS A 196 0.95 -16.10 14.43
N LYS A 197 -0.10 -16.13 15.28
CA LYS A 197 -1.49 -16.31 14.83
C LYS A 197 -2.00 -15.13 14.00
N GLU A 198 -1.65 -13.90 14.37
CA GLU A 198 -1.99 -12.69 13.63
C GLU A 198 -1.36 -12.73 12.22
N LEU A 199 -0.06 -13.01 12.17
CA LEU A 199 0.64 -13.12 10.90
C LEU A 199 0.06 -14.23 10.02
N LYS A 200 -0.23 -15.40 10.62
CA LYS A 200 -0.83 -16.50 9.88
C LYS A 200 -2.16 -16.10 9.25
N PHE A 201 -3.05 -15.46 10.03
CA PHE A 201 -4.35 -15.01 9.54
C PHE A 201 -4.21 -14.05 8.35
N VAL A 202 -3.40 -12.99 8.49
CA VAL A 202 -3.22 -12.02 7.42
C VAL A 202 -2.52 -12.63 6.20
N LYS A 203 -1.52 -13.49 6.44
CA LYS A 203 -0.86 -14.25 5.37
C LYS A 203 -1.85 -15.10 4.58
N ASP A 204 -2.74 -15.81 5.25
CA ASP A 204 -3.74 -16.66 4.58
C ASP A 204 -4.67 -15.79 3.70
N VAL A 205 -5.10 -14.61 4.18
CA VAL A 205 -5.87 -13.64 3.38
C VAL A 205 -5.10 -13.17 2.15
N VAL A 206 -3.83 -12.85 2.31
CA VAL A 206 -2.95 -12.39 1.21
C VAL A 206 -2.77 -13.48 0.18
N VAL A 207 -2.43 -14.69 0.59
CA VAL A 207 -2.19 -15.84 -0.31
C VAL A 207 -3.46 -16.19 -1.07
N GLU A 208 -4.59 -16.32 -0.40
CA GLU A 208 -5.89 -16.60 -1.04
C GLU A 208 -6.24 -15.53 -2.09
N THR A 209 -6.00 -14.26 -1.77
CA THR A 209 -6.27 -13.17 -2.71
C THR A 209 -5.32 -13.21 -3.91
N ALA A 210 -4.03 -13.45 -3.68
CA ALA A 210 -3.05 -13.55 -4.75
C ALA A 210 -3.37 -14.72 -5.70
N GLU A 211 -3.74 -15.88 -5.17
CA GLU A 211 -4.14 -17.05 -5.96
C GLU A 211 -5.38 -16.76 -6.82
N LYS A 212 -6.37 -16.03 -6.26
CA LYS A 212 -7.56 -15.59 -7.03
C LYS A 212 -7.19 -14.65 -8.17
N VAL A 213 -6.31 -13.69 -7.94
CA VAL A 213 -5.85 -12.75 -8.98
C VAL A 213 -5.12 -13.52 -10.10
N ILE A 214 -4.21 -14.40 -9.74
CA ILE A 214 -3.47 -15.23 -10.69
C ILE A 214 -4.45 -16.07 -11.52
N TRP A 215 -5.39 -16.75 -10.86
CA TRP A 215 -6.37 -17.60 -11.54
C TRP A 215 -7.23 -16.79 -12.53
N LEU A 216 -7.72 -15.62 -12.13
CA LEU A 216 -8.56 -14.77 -12.98
C LEU A 216 -7.82 -14.28 -14.22
N LEU A 217 -6.57 -13.85 -14.09
CA LEU A 217 -5.78 -13.34 -15.20
C LEU A 217 -5.40 -14.46 -16.18
N PHE A 218 -4.98 -15.62 -15.68
CA PHE A 218 -4.57 -16.73 -16.56
C PHE A 218 -5.73 -17.59 -17.09
N SER A 219 -6.93 -17.53 -16.50
CA SER A 219 -8.11 -18.18 -17.07
C SER A 219 -8.72 -17.40 -18.22
N SER A 220 -8.63 -16.06 -18.20
CA SER A 220 -9.14 -15.18 -19.26
C SER A 220 -8.29 -15.19 -20.54
N THR A 221 -7.07 -15.70 -20.48
CA THR A 221 -6.16 -15.81 -21.66
C THR A 221 -6.30 -17.14 -22.41
N ARG A 222 -7.22 -18.03 -22.01
CA ARG A 222 -7.44 -19.35 -22.65
C ARG A 222 -8.72 -19.42 -23.49
N GLU A 223 -9.45 -18.33 -23.66
CA GLU A 223 -10.53 -18.16 -24.63
C GLU A 223 -10.05 -17.31 -25.82
#